data_b07a055ad4a33d9cc808d93831edb395
#
_entry.id   b07a055ad4a33d9cc808d93831edb395
#
_cell.length_a   1.000
_cell.length_b   1.000
_cell.length_c   1.000
_cell.angle_alpha   90.00
_cell.angle_beta   90.00
_cell.angle_gamma   90.00
#
_symmetry.space_group_name_H-M   'P 1'
#
loop_
_entity.id
_entity.type
_entity.pdbx_description
1 polymer ?
#
loop_
_entity_poly.entity_id
_entity_poly.type
_entity_poly.pdbx_seq_one_letter_code
_entity_poly.pdbx_strand_id
1 'polypeptide(L)'
;MILTPSKLPGTSTSIFSVMSKLADEHQAINLSQGFPDYDCDPKLFELVNEAMKNGFNQYAPMTGLPVLRELIAEKVNTLYGASYHPETEVTVTAGGTQAIFTALATTINPGDEVIIFEPAYDCYSPTIKMFGGLVKPYVMTPPNYAIDWDMVKKLFSARTKMIIINSPHN
;
A
#
# COMPACT_ATOMS: atom_id res chain seq x y z
N MET A 1 -8.28 27.57 22.41
CA MET A 1 -8.22 26.31 21.63
C MET A 1 -6.84 26.25 21.00
N ILE A 2 -6.01 25.29 21.36
CA ILE A 2 -4.67 25.11 20.74
C ILE A 2 -4.90 24.34 19.44
N LEU A 3 -4.72 25.01 18.30
CA LEU A 3 -4.79 24.36 16.99
C LEU A 3 -3.41 23.76 16.70
N THR A 4 -3.34 22.44 16.65
CA THR A 4 -2.14 21.74 16.19
C THR A 4 -2.09 21.80 14.65
N PRO A 5 -1.06 22.41 14.05
CA PRO A 5 -0.93 22.47 12.61
C PRO A 5 -0.79 21.04 12.00
N SER A 6 -1.45 20.81 10.90
CA SER A 6 -1.31 19.54 10.15
C SER A 6 0.07 19.44 9.49
N LYS A 7 0.67 18.25 9.52
CA LYS A 7 1.86 17.94 8.69
C LYS A 7 1.54 17.89 7.20
N LEU A 8 0.26 17.74 6.85
CA LEU A 8 -0.24 17.62 5.48
C LEU A 8 -1.35 18.66 5.24
N PRO A 9 -1.06 19.96 5.25
CA PRO A 9 -2.09 21.02 5.16
C PRO A 9 -2.84 21.00 3.82
N GLY A 10 -2.27 20.42 2.77
CA GLY A 10 -2.89 20.28 1.45
C GLY A 10 -3.64 18.96 1.24
N THR A 11 -3.79 18.11 2.26
CA THR A 11 -4.50 16.85 2.13
C THR A 11 -5.95 17.04 2.56
N SER A 12 -6.87 16.69 1.68
CA SER A 12 -8.33 16.70 1.92
C SER A 12 -8.87 15.28 2.04
N THR A 13 -10.18 15.16 2.24
CA THR A 13 -10.89 13.87 2.17
C THR A 13 -10.62 13.20 0.83
N SER A 14 -10.38 11.87 0.85
CA SER A 14 -10.10 11.12 -0.37
C SER A 14 -11.28 11.18 -1.35
N ILE A 15 -10.97 11.17 -2.64
CA ILE A 15 -11.99 11.14 -3.69
C ILE A 15 -12.93 9.93 -3.54
N PHE A 16 -12.42 8.81 -3.05
CA PHE A 16 -13.22 7.61 -2.79
C PHE A 16 -14.33 7.87 -1.77
N SER A 17 -13.99 8.51 -0.65
CA SER A 17 -14.99 8.87 0.37
C SER A 17 -16.01 9.87 -0.14
N VAL A 18 -15.57 10.85 -0.93
CA VAL A 18 -16.47 11.85 -1.53
C VAL A 18 -17.45 11.19 -2.51
N MET A 19 -16.94 10.35 -3.40
CA MET A 19 -17.77 9.70 -4.41
C MET A 19 -18.70 8.64 -3.82
N SER A 20 -18.24 7.88 -2.82
CA SER A 20 -19.08 6.91 -2.12
C SER A 20 -20.25 7.60 -1.41
N LYS A 21 -19.96 8.69 -0.69
CA LYS A 21 -21.01 9.50 -0.06
C LYS A 21 -22.01 10.05 -1.07
N LEU A 22 -21.53 10.56 -2.20
CA LEU A 22 -22.38 11.08 -3.26
C LEU A 22 -23.26 9.99 -3.87
N ALA A 23 -22.71 8.79 -4.11
CA ALA A 23 -23.49 7.65 -4.60
C ALA A 23 -24.61 7.27 -3.61
N ASP A 24 -24.31 7.24 -2.31
CA ASP A 24 -25.30 6.94 -1.27
C ASP A 24 -26.38 8.00 -1.21
N GLU A 25 -26.03 9.28 -1.25
CA GLU A 25 -26.99 10.41 -1.22
C GLU A 25 -27.96 10.38 -2.42
N HIS A 26 -27.47 9.95 -3.58
CA HIS A 26 -28.27 9.88 -4.80
C HIS A 26 -28.84 8.50 -5.09
N GLN A 27 -28.66 7.52 -4.20
CA GLN A 27 -29.07 6.11 -4.40
C GLN A 27 -28.55 5.56 -5.73
N ALA A 28 -27.34 5.96 -6.12
CA ALA A 28 -26.71 5.58 -7.37
C ALA A 28 -25.78 4.37 -7.18
N ILE A 29 -25.52 3.66 -8.27
CA ILE A 29 -24.52 2.59 -8.29
C ILE A 29 -23.13 3.24 -8.14
N ASN A 30 -22.38 2.84 -7.11
CA ASN A 30 -21.03 3.34 -6.90
C ASN A 30 -20.03 2.64 -7.84
N LEU A 31 -19.61 3.35 -8.88
CA LEU A 31 -18.60 2.87 -9.84
C LEU A 31 -17.22 3.51 -9.59
N SER A 32 -17.06 4.29 -8.53
CA SER A 32 -15.79 4.99 -8.24
C SER A 32 -14.75 4.11 -7.57
N GLN A 33 -15.19 3.02 -6.95
CA GLN A 33 -14.33 2.10 -6.24
C GLN A 33 -14.81 0.66 -6.48
N GLY A 34 -13.87 -0.23 -6.78
CA GLY A 34 -14.17 -1.66 -6.92
C GLY A 34 -14.33 -2.33 -5.57
N PHE A 35 -15.56 -2.67 -5.22
CA PHE A 35 -15.87 -3.55 -4.11
C PHE A 35 -16.32 -4.91 -4.62
N PRO A 36 -15.87 -6.02 -4.02
CA PRO A 36 -16.50 -7.31 -4.23
C PRO A 36 -17.98 -7.22 -3.78
N ASP A 37 -18.89 -7.68 -4.62
CA ASP A 37 -20.34 -7.81 -4.31
C ASP A 37 -20.71 -9.25 -3.93
N TYR A 38 -19.74 -10.05 -3.57
CA TYR A 38 -19.86 -11.44 -3.14
C TYR A 38 -19.13 -11.65 -1.80
N ASP A 39 -19.64 -12.58 -1.03
CA ASP A 39 -19.05 -12.98 0.25
C ASP A 39 -17.74 -13.76 0.03
N CYS A 40 -16.87 -13.76 1.03
CA CYS A 40 -15.70 -14.62 1.01
C CYS A 40 -16.10 -16.09 1.16
N ASP A 41 -15.19 -16.99 0.79
CA ASP A 41 -15.42 -18.44 0.89
C ASP A 41 -15.85 -18.81 2.32
N PRO A 42 -17.00 -19.53 2.51
CA PRO A 42 -17.47 -19.98 3.82
C PRO A 42 -16.42 -20.75 4.64
N LYS A 43 -15.51 -21.44 3.97
CA LYS A 43 -14.40 -22.14 4.62
C LYS A 43 -13.51 -21.20 5.44
N LEU A 44 -13.35 -19.93 4.99
CA LEU A 44 -12.58 -18.94 5.73
C LEU A 44 -13.24 -18.60 7.07
N PHE A 45 -14.57 -18.50 7.12
CA PHE A 45 -15.29 -18.29 8.38
C PHE A 45 -15.12 -19.46 9.35
N GLU A 46 -15.20 -20.69 8.82
CA GLU A 46 -14.97 -21.89 9.63
C GLU A 46 -13.57 -21.89 10.24
N LEU A 47 -12.53 -21.61 9.43
CA LEU A 47 -11.14 -21.57 9.88
C LEU A 47 -10.88 -20.48 10.94
N VAL A 48 -11.48 -19.29 10.77
CA VAL A 48 -11.39 -18.22 11.77
C VAL A 48 -12.03 -18.64 13.09
N ASN A 49 -13.23 -19.22 13.04
CA ASN A 49 -13.91 -19.70 14.22
C ASN A 49 -13.13 -20.83 14.92
N GLU A 50 -12.55 -21.73 14.16
CA GLU A 50 -11.71 -22.81 14.68
C GLU A 50 -10.46 -22.25 15.36
N ALA A 51 -9.77 -21.31 14.72
CA ALA A 51 -8.60 -20.67 15.31
C ALA A 51 -8.92 -19.97 16.64
N MET A 52 -10.04 -19.23 16.71
CA MET A 52 -10.47 -18.58 17.95
C MET A 52 -10.78 -19.62 19.06
N LYS A 53 -11.47 -20.71 18.74
CA LYS A 53 -11.78 -21.79 19.69
C LYS A 53 -10.53 -22.53 20.19
N ASN A 54 -9.52 -22.63 19.33
CA ASN A 54 -8.24 -23.26 19.64
C ASN A 54 -7.26 -22.34 20.38
N GLY A 55 -7.69 -21.15 20.78
CA GLY A 55 -6.92 -20.26 21.65
C GLY A 55 -5.96 -19.31 20.93
N PHE A 56 -6.05 -19.17 19.60
CA PHE A 56 -5.26 -18.18 18.85
C PHE A 56 -5.80 -16.76 19.05
N ASN A 57 -5.94 -16.33 20.31
CA ASN A 57 -6.54 -15.04 20.70
C ASN A 57 -5.53 -14.11 21.39
N GLN A 58 -4.26 -14.46 21.40
CA GLN A 58 -3.19 -13.68 22.02
C GLN A 58 -2.40 -12.88 20.97
N TYR A 59 -1.56 -11.97 21.45
CA TYR A 59 -0.72 -11.15 20.60
C TYR A 59 0.20 -12.02 19.76
N ALA A 60 0.22 -11.75 18.44
CA ALA A 60 1.24 -12.28 17.56
C ALA A 60 2.58 -11.55 17.79
N PRO A 61 3.72 -12.17 17.45
CA PRO A 61 4.99 -11.45 17.35
C PRO A 61 4.87 -10.24 16.43
N MET A 62 5.63 -9.16 16.71
CA MET A 62 5.55 -7.90 15.94
C MET A 62 5.78 -8.08 14.44
N THR A 63 6.58 -9.04 14.05
CA THR A 63 6.86 -9.37 12.64
C THR A 63 5.83 -10.30 12.01
N GLY A 64 4.86 -10.78 12.77
CA GLY A 64 3.86 -11.77 12.37
C GLY A 64 4.18 -13.18 12.86
N LEU A 65 3.19 -14.06 12.80
CA LEU A 65 3.34 -15.47 13.19
C LEU A 65 4.42 -16.15 12.33
N PRO A 66 5.36 -16.92 12.95
CA PRO A 66 6.42 -17.60 12.20
C PRO A 66 5.90 -18.47 11.07
N VAL A 67 4.89 -19.32 11.36
CA VAL A 67 4.27 -20.19 10.35
C VAL A 67 3.70 -19.41 9.17
N LEU A 68 3.07 -18.26 9.40
CA LEU A 68 2.55 -17.43 8.31
C LEU A 68 3.68 -16.85 7.45
N ARG A 69 4.78 -16.42 8.07
CA ARG A 69 5.95 -15.90 7.34
C ARG A 69 6.65 -16.97 6.52
N GLU A 70 6.75 -18.19 7.04
CA GLU A 70 7.26 -19.37 6.33
C GLU A 70 6.41 -19.68 5.09
N LEU A 71 5.09 -19.74 5.25
CA LEU A 71 4.15 -19.98 4.14
C LEU A 71 4.18 -18.86 3.09
N ILE A 72 4.39 -17.61 3.50
CA ILE A 72 4.56 -16.49 2.56
C ILE A 72 5.85 -16.68 1.75
N ALA A 73 6.96 -16.99 2.41
CA ALA A 73 8.25 -17.22 1.74
C ALA A 73 8.17 -18.42 0.76
N GLU A 74 7.55 -19.52 1.17
CA GLU A 74 7.31 -20.68 0.32
C GLU A 74 6.43 -20.34 -0.89
N LYS A 75 5.34 -19.61 -0.69
CA LYS A 75 4.43 -19.18 -1.77
C LYS A 75 5.16 -18.30 -2.78
N VAL A 76 5.96 -17.34 -2.32
CA VAL A 76 6.73 -16.46 -3.20
C VAL A 76 7.78 -17.24 -3.98
N ASN A 77 8.46 -18.18 -3.34
CA ASN A 77 9.41 -19.06 -4.03
C ASN A 77 8.71 -19.91 -5.11
N THR A 78 7.58 -20.51 -4.78
CA THR A 78 6.82 -21.37 -5.72
C THR A 78 6.30 -20.59 -6.93
N LEU A 79 5.77 -19.38 -6.72
CA LEU A 79 5.14 -18.58 -7.78
C LEU A 79 6.14 -17.79 -8.63
N TYR A 80 7.22 -17.31 -8.01
CA TYR A 80 8.12 -16.32 -8.63
C TYR A 80 9.59 -16.74 -8.64
N GLY A 81 9.94 -17.91 -8.05
CA GLY A 81 11.31 -18.36 -7.93
C GLY A 81 12.22 -17.50 -7.05
N ALA A 82 11.62 -16.62 -6.22
CA ALA A 82 12.36 -15.75 -5.33
C ALA A 82 12.43 -16.36 -3.92
N SER A 83 13.63 -16.50 -3.39
CA SER A 83 13.87 -17.07 -2.06
C SER A 83 14.06 -15.97 -1.03
N TYR A 84 13.19 -15.94 -0.01
CA TYR A 84 13.25 -15.02 1.12
C TYR A 84 13.40 -15.78 2.42
N HIS A 85 14.21 -15.25 3.33
CA HIS A 85 14.36 -15.81 4.67
C HIS A 85 13.17 -15.34 5.56
N PRO A 86 12.33 -16.27 6.07
CA PRO A 86 11.09 -15.89 6.73
C PRO A 86 11.29 -15.05 8.00
N GLU A 87 12.41 -15.21 8.72
CA GLU A 87 12.66 -14.48 9.96
C GLU A 87 13.17 -13.06 9.75
N THR A 88 13.90 -12.79 8.66
CA THR A 88 14.62 -11.53 8.46
C THR A 88 14.11 -10.70 7.29
N GLU A 89 13.36 -11.33 6.35
CA GLU A 89 12.94 -10.69 5.11
C GLU A 89 11.42 -10.67 4.91
N VAL A 90 10.66 -11.22 5.86
CA VAL A 90 9.18 -11.23 5.81
C VAL A 90 8.62 -10.58 7.08
N THR A 91 7.81 -9.55 6.89
CA THR A 91 7.05 -8.90 7.96
C THR A 91 5.58 -8.80 7.57
N VAL A 92 4.69 -9.24 8.47
CA VAL A 92 3.24 -9.12 8.30
C VAL A 92 2.75 -7.83 8.96
N THR A 93 1.97 -7.06 8.22
CA THR A 93 1.43 -5.77 8.68
C THR A 93 -0.09 -5.78 8.68
N ALA A 94 -0.72 -4.83 9.38
CA ALA A 94 -2.17 -4.63 9.34
C ALA A 94 -2.56 -3.91 8.03
N GLY A 95 -2.43 -4.63 6.93
CA GLY A 95 -2.74 -4.15 5.58
C GLY A 95 -1.55 -3.53 4.83
N GLY A 96 -1.69 -3.44 3.50
CA GLY A 96 -0.65 -2.91 2.60
C GLY A 96 -0.32 -1.44 2.87
N THR A 97 -1.27 -0.64 3.29
CA THR A 97 -1.04 0.78 3.64
C THR A 97 -0.06 0.91 4.81
N GLN A 98 -0.17 0.07 5.84
CA GLN A 98 0.81 0.06 6.93
C GLN A 98 2.20 -0.38 6.45
N ALA A 99 2.27 -1.38 5.57
CA ALA A 99 3.54 -1.81 4.99
C ALA A 99 4.23 -0.67 4.24
N ILE A 100 3.51 0.02 3.37
CA ILE A 100 4.00 1.17 2.59
C ILE A 100 4.44 2.30 3.51
N PHE A 101 3.58 2.66 4.49
CA PHE A 101 3.90 3.71 5.47
C PHE A 101 5.18 3.38 6.22
N THR A 102 5.32 2.16 6.73
CA THR A 102 6.49 1.73 7.49
C THR A 102 7.76 1.72 6.63
N ALA A 103 7.67 1.21 5.40
CA ALA A 103 8.79 1.21 4.47
C ALA A 103 9.29 2.63 4.16
N LEU A 104 8.37 3.57 3.93
CA LEU A 104 8.70 4.98 3.71
C LEU A 104 9.26 5.64 4.97
N ALA A 105 8.64 5.38 6.13
CA ALA A 105 9.09 5.92 7.42
C ALA A 105 10.52 5.54 7.79
N THR A 106 10.93 4.33 7.41
CA THR A 106 12.28 3.82 7.73
C THR A 106 13.35 4.22 6.73
N THR A 107 12.96 4.68 5.52
CA THR A 107 13.91 4.89 4.44
C THR A 107 14.03 6.35 3.99
N ILE A 108 12.97 7.15 4.14
CA ILE A 108 12.91 8.51 3.60
C ILE A 108 13.32 9.54 4.65
N ASN A 109 14.29 10.37 4.28
CA ASN A 109 14.69 11.55 5.05
C ASN A 109 14.23 12.84 4.32
N PRO A 110 14.19 13.98 5.04
CA PRO A 110 13.86 15.25 4.40
C PRO A 110 14.79 15.57 3.22
N GLY A 111 14.19 15.85 2.06
CA GLY A 111 14.89 16.16 0.83
C GLY A 111 15.20 14.97 -0.09
N ASP A 112 14.99 13.73 0.38
CA ASP A 112 15.09 12.54 -0.47
C ASP A 112 14.00 12.54 -1.55
N GLU A 113 14.33 12.10 -2.75
CA GLU A 113 13.40 12.01 -3.87
C GLU A 113 12.87 10.59 -4.02
N VAL A 114 11.55 10.49 -4.23
CA VAL A 114 10.87 9.21 -4.49
C VAL A 114 10.14 9.30 -5.82
N ILE A 115 10.48 8.40 -6.74
CA ILE A 115 9.82 8.27 -8.03
C ILE A 115 8.56 7.42 -7.86
N ILE A 116 7.42 7.92 -8.33
CA ILE A 116 6.14 7.21 -8.37
C ILE A 116 5.55 7.29 -9.78
N PHE A 117 4.68 6.33 -10.12
CA PHE A 117 3.96 6.31 -11.40
C PHE A 117 2.52 6.76 -11.16
N GLU A 118 2.10 7.83 -11.85
CA GLU A 118 0.75 8.39 -11.75
C GLU A 118 -0.10 8.01 -12.99
N PRO A 119 -1.44 7.75 -12.80
CA PRO A 119 -2.19 7.77 -11.53
C PRO A 119 -1.64 6.77 -10.52
N ALA A 120 -1.68 7.09 -9.23
CA ALA A 120 -1.04 6.30 -8.19
C ALA A 120 -2.00 6.07 -7.02
N TYR A 121 -1.76 4.99 -6.26
CA TYR A 121 -2.47 4.75 -5.02
C TYR A 121 -2.30 5.95 -4.06
N ASP A 122 -3.39 6.39 -3.49
CA ASP A 122 -3.52 7.67 -2.80
C ASP A 122 -2.62 7.84 -1.56
N CYS A 123 -2.13 6.74 -0.97
CA CYS A 123 -1.26 6.80 0.19
C CYS A 123 0.21 7.15 -0.12
N TYR A 124 0.71 7.01 -1.36
CA TYR A 124 2.12 7.19 -1.66
C TYR A 124 2.57 8.64 -1.46
N SER A 125 2.01 9.56 -2.21
CA SER A 125 2.40 10.97 -2.18
C SER A 125 2.25 11.63 -0.81
N PRO A 126 1.14 11.48 -0.07
CA PRO A 126 1.02 12.02 1.28
C PRO A 126 2.05 11.47 2.25
N THR A 127 2.32 10.17 2.20
CA THR A 127 3.29 9.53 3.10
C THR A 127 4.71 10.03 2.83
N ILE A 128 5.13 10.11 1.57
CA ILE A 128 6.44 10.67 1.20
C ILE A 128 6.60 12.10 1.74
N LYS A 129 5.59 12.96 1.52
CA LYS A 129 5.60 14.34 1.99
C LYS A 129 5.61 14.45 3.51
N MET A 130 4.94 13.52 4.22
CA MET A 130 4.90 13.49 5.69
C MET A 130 6.29 13.32 6.31
N PHE A 131 7.18 12.59 5.63
CA PHE A 131 8.57 12.40 6.04
C PHE A 131 9.54 13.42 5.42
N GLY A 132 9.02 14.47 4.77
CA GLY A 132 9.83 15.52 4.16
C GLY A 132 10.46 15.13 2.82
N GLY A 133 10.05 14.00 2.25
CA GLY A 133 10.47 13.55 0.93
C GLY A 133 9.83 14.36 -0.19
N LEU A 134 10.47 14.33 -1.35
CA LEU A 134 10.05 15.00 -2.58
C LEU A 134 9.51 13.97 -3.57
N VAL A 135 8.25 14.12 -3.95
CA VAL A 135 7.62 13.27 -4.96
C VAL A 135 8.12 13.64 -6.35
N LYS A 136 8.60 12.65 -7.11
CA LYS A 136 9.00 12.76 -8.52
C LYS A 136 8.05 11.91 -9.38
N PRO A 137 6.92 12.47 -9.84
CA PRO A 137 5.94 11.71 -10.58
C PRO A 137 6.39 11.45 -12.02
N TYR A 138 6.20 10.23 -12.48
CA TYR A 138 6.12 9.86 -13.88
C TYR A 138 4.66 9.70 -14.25
N VAL A 139 4.13 10.58 -15.09
CA VAL A 139 2.72 10.55 -15.50
C VAL A 139 2.55 9.60 -16.67
N MET A 140 1.85 8.50 -16.44
CA MET A 140 1.45 7.56 -17.50
C MET A 140 0.23 8.10 -18.22
N THR A 141 0.19 7.95 -19.55
CA THR A 141 -0.88 8.51 -20.39
C THR A 141 -1.76 7.42 -21.00
N PRO A 142 -3.10 7.64 -21.04
CA PRO A 142 -3.99 6.76 -21.78
C PRO A 142 -3.66 6.71 -23.28
N PRO A 143 -4.12 5.68 -24.03
CA PRO A 143 -4.93 4.56 -23.51
C PRO A 143 -4.10 3.43 -22.91
N ASN A 144 -2.81 3.34 -23.14
CA ASN A 144 -2.02 2.14 -22.86
C ASN A 144 -1.28 2.22 -21.52
N TYR A 145 -1.16 3.40 -20.90
CA TYR A 145 -0.39 3.62 -19.67
C TYR A 145 1.03 3.02 -19.72
N ALA A 146 1.63 3.05 -20.90
CA ALA A 146 2.98 2.54 -21.12
C ALA A 146 4.03 3.37 -20.39
N ILE A 147 5.06 2.70 -19.90
CA ILE A 147 6.18 3.35 -19.23
C ILE A 147 7.31 3.53 -20.23
N ASP A 148 7.69 4.80 -20.51
CA ASP A 148 8.92 5.15 -21.21
C ASP A 148 10.08 5.19 -20.20
N TRP A 149 10.85 4.13 -20.16
CA TRP A 149 11.97 3.99 -19.22
C TRP A 149 13.09 5.00 -19.46
N ASP A 150 13.24 5.55 -20.66
CA ASP A 150 14.23 6.60 -20.92
C ASP A 150 13.80 7.95 -20.34
N MET A 151 12.49 8.20 -20.28
CA MET A 151 11.95 9.34 -19.55
C MET A 151 12.04 9.12 -18.04
N VAL A 152 11.74 7.91 -17.54
CA VAL A 152 11.89 7.59 -16.12
C VAL A 152 13.34 7.76 -15.66
N LYS A 153 14.31 7.32 -16.44
CA LYS A 153 15.74 7.51 -16.13
C LYS A 153 16.12 8.98 -15.92
N LYS A 154 15.49 9.91 -16.63
CA LYS A 154 15.74 11.37 -16.48
C LYS A 154 15.22 11.93 -15.15
N LEU A 155 14.33 11.23 -14.45
CA LEU A 155 13.85 11.63 -13.13
C LEU A 155 14.87 11.35 -12.02
N PHE A 156 15.83 10.45 -12.27
CA PHE A 156 16.84 10.10 -11.26
C PHE A 156 17.82 11.25 -11.05
N SER A 157 18.15 11.48 -9.80
CA SER A 157 19.18 12.42 -9.35
C SER A 157 20.01 11.81 -8.22
N ALA A 158 21.01 12.51 -7.75
CA ALA A 158 21.78 12.09 -6.58
C ALA A 158 20.94 11.99 -5.28
N ARG A 159 19.73 12.58 -5.27
CA ARG A 159 18.79 12.52 -4.15
C ARG A 159 17.73 11.43 -4.29
N THR A 160 17.70 10.72 -5.40
CA THR A 160 16.71 9.65 -5.61
C THR A 160 17.00 8.51 -4.65
N LYS A 161 16.11 8.31 -3.71
CA LYS A 161 16.20 7.31 -2.67
C LYS A 161 15.40 6.05 -2.98
N MET A 162 14.24 6.21 -3.61
CA MET A 162 13.30 5.12 -3.84
C MET A 162 12.55 5.29 -5.15
N ILE A 163 12.16 4.18 -5.73
CA ILE A 163 11.15 4.08 -6.79
C ILE A 163 10.05 3.13 -6.30
N ILE A 164 8.79 3.55 -6.46
CA ILE A 164 7.64 2.71 -6.11
C ILE A 164 7.03 2.19 -7.40
N ILE A 165 7.01 0.87 -7.53
CA ILE A 165 6.39 0.16 -8.64
C ILE A 165 5.27 -0.69 -8.08
N ASN A 166 4.09 -0.60 -8.69
CA ASN A 166 2.93 -1.43 -8.37
C ASN A 166 2.48 -2.20 -9.62
N SER A 167 2.38 -3.53 -9.51
CA SER A 167 1.98 -4.38 -10.63
C SER A 167 1.12 -5.54 -10.11
N PRO A 168 -0.10 -5.74 -10.64
CA PRO A 168 -0.82 -4.83 -11.54
C PRO A 168 -0.96 -3.43 -10.96
N HIS A 169 -0.95 -2.40 -11.81
CA HIS A 169 -0.98 -1.01 -11.36
C HIS A 169 -2.34 -0.63 -10.77
N ASN A 170 -2.31 0.02 -9.62
CA ASN A 170 -3.52 0.50 -8.93
C ASN A 170 -3.73 1.99 -9.18
#